data_8f3ac85e4ffbf466ee162cf6e2855ee7
#
_entry.id   8f3ac85e4ffbf466ee162cf6e2855ee7
#
_cell.length_a   1.000
_cell.length_b   1.000
_cell.length_c   1.000
_cell.angle_alpha   90.00
_cell.angle_beta   90.00
_cell.angle_gamma   90.00
#
_symmetry.space_group_name_H-M   'P 1'
#
loop_
_entity.id
_entity.type
_entity.pdbx_description
1 polymer ?
#
loop_
_entity_poly.entity_id
_entity_poly.type
_entity_poly.pdbx_seq_one_letter_code
_entity_poly.pdbx_strand_id
1 'polypeptide(L)'
;MSRIGKRPVAVPSGITANVAGQTVKVKGPKGTLEVVLHDDVSVALDGDRIKIDPRNETKRARAQWGTSRTLIANLIAGVTKGFEQRLEINGVGYRAAVQGKNLQLALGYSHDVIYPIPEGITIVTPRPVEIVITGIDRQKVGQVAAEIREFRPPEPYKGKGVKYASERIFRKEGKKK
;
A
#
# COMPACT_ATOMS: atom_id res chain seq x y z
N MET A 1 8.48 -23.25 -11.33
CA MET A 1 7.04 -23.13 -10.98
C MET A 1 6.86 -22.20 -9.78
N SER A 2 5.78 -21.38 -9.75
CA SER A 2 5.52 -20.45 -8.63
C SER A 2 4.76 -21.16 -7.50
N ARG A 3 5.34 -21.25 -6.29
CA ARG A 3 4.65 -21.81 -5.11
C ARG A 3 3.46 -20.93 -4.69
N ILE A 4 3.55 -19.61 -4.91
CA ILE A 4 2.50 -18.65 -4.60
C ILE A 4 1.35 -18.76 -5.61
N GLY A 5 1.65 -18.80 -6.91
CA GLY A 5 0.66 -18.90 -7.97
C GLY A 5 -0.24 -20.13 -7.89
N LYS A 6 0.30 -21.27 -7.46
CA LYS A 6 -0.46 -22.53 -7.29
C LYS A 6 -1.55 -22.47 -6.21
N ARG A 7 -1.46 -21.54 -5.27
CA ARG A 7 -2.44 -21.43 -4.17
C ARG A 7 -3.65 -20.62 -4.64
N PRO A 8 -4.85 -21.19 -4.73
CA PRO A 8 -6.05 -20.43 -5.05
C PRO A 8 -6.29 -19.35 -3.99
N VAL A 9 -6.99 -18.30 -4.36
CA VAL A 9 -7.36 -17.22 -3.45
C VAL A 9 -8.80 -17.47 -3.00
N ALA A 10 -9.00 -17.67 -1.69
CA ALA A 10 -10.33 -17.83 -1.13
C ALA A 10 -11.07 -16.48 -1.12
N VAL A 11 -12.33 -16.50 -1.47
CA VAL A 11 -13.26 -15.37 -1.36
C VAL A 11 -14.08 -15.57 -0.09
N PRO A 12 -13.87 -14.76 0.97
CA PRO A 12 -14.63 -14.91 2.21
C PRO A 12 -16.11 -14.59 2.01
N SER A 13 -16.94 -15.12 2.91
CA SER A 13 -18.37 -14.80 2.95
C SER A 13 -18.60 -13.30 3.11
N GLY A 14 -19.56 -12.75 2.36
CA GLY A 14 -19.84 -11.29 2.34
C GLY A 14 -19.03 -10.50 1.30
N ILE A 15 -18.22 -11.16 0.48
CA ILE A 15 -17.53 -10.56 -0.66
C ILE A 15 -18.08 -11.14 -1.95
N THR A 16 -18.36 -10.27 -2.91
CA THR A 16 -18.74 -10.67 -4.26
C THR A 16 -17.57 -10.45 -5.20
N ALA A 17 -17.11 -11.53 -5.82
CA ALA A 17 -16.09 -11.49 -6.86
C ALA A 17 -16.72 -11.77 -8.23
N ASN A 18 -16.40 -10.94 -9.22
CA ASN A 18 -16.81 -11.12 -10.61
C ASN A 18 -15.55 -11.13 -11.49
N VAL A 19 -15.47 -12.11 -12.37
CA VAL A 19 -14.38 -12.28 -13.32
C VAL A 19 -14.95 -12.14 -14.73
N ALA A 20 -14.54 -11.09 -15.43
CA ALA A 20 -14.92 -10.81 -16.81
C ALA A 20 -13.66 -10.75 -17.68
N GLY A 21 -13.33 -11.90 -18.30
CA GLY A 21 -12.08 -12.02 -19.09
C GLY A 21 -10.84 -11.83 -18.21
N GLN A 22 -10.09 -10.74 -18.44
CA GLN A 22 -8.90 -10.39 -17.66
C GLN A 22 -9.19 -9.43 -16.50
N THR A 23 -10.42 -8.91 -16.41
CA THR A 23 -10.81 -7.98 -15.37
C THR A 23 -11.42 -8.74 -14.19
N VAL A 24 -10.85 -8.54 -13.02
CA VAL A 24 -11.36 -9.07 -11.76
C VAL A 24 -11.89 -7.91 -10.93
N LYS A 25 -13.18 -7.93 -10.63
CA LYS A 25 -13.86 -6.94 -9.81
C LYS A 25 -14.31 -7.56 -8.50
N VAL A 26 -13.94 -6.96 -7.39
CA VAL A 26 -14.25 -7.46 -6.05
C VAL A 26 -15.00 -6.37 -5.29
N LYS A 27 -16.18 -6.71 -4.76
CA LYS A 27 -17.02 -5.85 -3.93
C LYS A 27 -17.08 -6.41 -2.52
N GLY A 28 -16.80 -5.59 -1.54
CA GLY A 28 -16.86 -5.94 -0.12
C GLY A 28 -17.40 -4.81 0.75
N PRO A 29 -17.38 -4.98 2.07
CA PRO A 29 -17.97 -4.03 3.02
C PRO A 29 -17.30 -2.64 2.99
N LYS A 30 -16.01 -2.55 2.64
CA LYS A 30 -15.27 -1.28 2.59
C LYS A 30 -15.31 -0.60 1.23
N GLY A 31 -15.80 -1.27 0.19
CA GLY A 31 -15.90 -0.68 -1.14
C GLY A 31 -15.72 -1.70 -2.26
N THR A 32 -15.46 -1.19 -3.45
CA THR A 32 -15.25 -2.00 -4.65
C THR A 32 -13.90 -1.65 -5.25
N LEU A 33 -13.14 -2.67 -5.60
CA LEU A 33 -11.89 -2.55 -6.33
C LEU A 33 -11.92 -3.43 -7.56
N GLU A 34 -11.18 -3.02 -8.58
CA GLU A 34 -11.00 -3.80 -9.80
C GLU A 34 -9.54 -3.80 -10.25
N VAL A 35 -9.15 -4.86 -10.91
CA VAL A 35 -7.83 -5.00 -11.51
C VAL A 35 -7.94 -5.70 -12.86
N VAL A 36 -7.18 -5.20 -13.83
CA VAL A 36 -6.98 -5.86 -15.11
C VAL A 36 -5.67 -6.63 -15.04
N LEU A 37 -5.76 -7.94 -15.28
CA LEU A 37 -4.59 -8.82 -15.24
C LEU A 37 -3.95 -8.92 -16.62
N HIS A 38 -2.69 -9.33 -16.64
CA HIS A 38 -1.92 -9.50 -17.87
C HIS A 38 -2.45 -10.68 -18.70
N ASP A 39 -2.38 -10.59 -20.03
CA ASP A 39 -2.85 -11.61 -20.97
C ASP A 39 -2.14 -12.97 -20.87
N ASP A 40 -0.95 -13.01 -20.27
CA ASP A 40 -0.18 -14.24 -20.05
C ASP A 40 -0.77 -15.18 -18.98
N VAL A 41 -1.83 -14.74 -18.27
CA VAL A 41 -2.51 -15.54 -17.26
C VAL A 41 -3.98 -15.69 -17.58
N SER A 42 -4.56 -16.80 -17.17
CA SER A 42 -6.01 -17.03 -17.18
C SER A 42 -6.54 -17.02 -15.76
N VAL A 43 -7.75 -16.51 -15.59
CA VAL A 43 -8.43 -16.41 -14.29
C VAL A 43 -9.76 -17.12 -14.39
N ALA A 44 -10.04 -17.95 -13.40
CA ALA A 44 -11.32 -18.62 -13.26
C ALA A 44 -11.84 -18.48 -11.83
N LEU A 45 -13.15 -18.27 -11.70
CA LEU A 45 -13.85 -18.34 -10.44
C LEU A 45 -14.42 -19.76 -10.28
N ASP A 46 -13.95 -20.48 -9.28
CA ASP A 46 -14.37 -21.84 -8.96
C ASP A 46 -15.02 -21.82 -7.57
N GLY A 47 -16.35 -21.68 -7.54
CA GLY A 47 -17.11 -21.49 -6.32
C GLY A 47 -16.60 -20.30 -5.51
N ASP A 48 -16.12 -20.58 -4.29
CA ASP A 48 -15.58 -19.55 -3.37
C ASP A 48 -14.07 -19.30 -3.53
N ARG A 49 -13.48 -19.69 -4.67
CA ARG A 49 -12.04 -19.55 -4.89
C ARG A 49 -11.74 -18.98 -6.27
N ILE A 50 -10.79 -18.08 -6.33
CA ILE A 50 -10.26 -17.58 -7.60
C ILE A 50 -8.97 -18.36 -7.88
N LYS A 51 -8.95 -19.04 -9.00
CA LYS A 51 -7.80 -19.78 -9.52
C LYS A 51 -7.17 -19.00 -10.66
N ILE A 52 -5.85 -18.98 -10.69
CA ILE A 52 -5.08 -18.31 -11.73
C ILE A 52 -4.09 -19.31 -12.27
N ASP A 53 -4.06 -19.45 -13.58
CA ASP A 53 -3.13 -20.35 -14.28
C ASP A 53 -2.35 -19.58 -15.36
N PRO A 54 -1.09 -19.92 -15.61
CA PRO A 54 -0.33 -19.34 -16.70
C PRO A 54 -0.86 -19.92 -18.02
N ARG A 55 -1.03 -19.08 -19.06
CA ARG A 55 -1.49 -19.53 -20.38
C ARG A 55 -0.41 -20.28 -21.17
N ASN A 56 0.86 -19.99 -20.85
CA ASN A 56 2.01 -20.61 -21.50
C ASN A 56 3.16 -20.78 -20.49
N GLU A 57 4.19 -21.53 -20.88
CA GLU A 57 5.32 -21.83 -20.00
C GLU A 57 6.48 -20.82 -20.08
N THR A 58 6.23 -19.64 -20.64
CA THR A 58 7.25 -18.61 -20.74
C THR A 58 7.70 -18.09 -19.37
N LYS A 59 8.92 -17.57 -19.29
CA LYS A 59 9.46 -16.95 -18.08
C LYS A 59 8.55 -15.79 -17.61
N ARG A 60 7.99 -15.03 -18.56
CA ARG A 60 7.08 -13.92 -18.30
C ARG A 60 5.75 -14.39 -17.71
N ALA A 61 5.11 -15.40 -18.31
CA ALA A 61 3.85 -15.95 -17.78
C ALA A 61 4.02 -16.50 -16.36
N ARG A 62 5.14 -17.18 -16.07
CA ARG A 62 5.46 -17.66 -14.71
C ARG A 62 5.65 -16.53 -13.71
N ALA A 63 6.25 -15.41 -14.11
CA ALA A 63 6.37 -14.22 -13.26
C ALA A 63 5.02 -13.58 -13.01
N GLN A 64 4.20 -13.38 -14.07
CA GLN A 64 2.88 -12.79 -13.98
C GLN A 64 1.90 -13.65 -13.16
N TRP A 65 2.04 -14.97 -13.18
CA TRP A 65 1.23 -15.90 -12.39
C TRP A 65 1.25 -15.57 -10.88
N GLY A 66 2.45 -15.42 -10.30
CA GLY A 66 2.61 -15.07 -8.89
C GLY A 66 2.15 -13.65 -8.56
N THR A 67 2.46 -12.69 -9.44
CA THR A 67 2.06 -11.29 -9.28
C THR A 67 0.53 -11.15 -9.32
N SER A 68 -0.13 -11.72 -10.32
CA SER A 68 -1.59 -11.66 -10.47
C SER A 68 -2.32 -12.28 -9.28
N ARG A 69 -1.82 -13.42 -8.78
CA ARG A 69 -2.37 -14.04 -7.56
C ARG A 69 -2.29 -13.10 -6.36
N THR A 70 -1.16 -12.43 -6.20
CA THR A 70 -0.94 -11.49 -5.08
C THR A 70 -1.82 -10.25 -5.22
N LEU A 71 -1.99 -9.71 -6.44
CA LEU A 71 -2.89 -8.60 -6.70
C LEU A 71 -4.32 -8.92 -6.30
N ILE A 72 -4.86 -10.08 -6.71
CA ILE A 72 -6.21 -10.52 -6.31
C ILE A 72 -6.31 -10.70 -4.79
N ALA A 73 -5.32 -11.29 -4.15
CA ALA A 73 -5.31 -11.44 -2.70
C ALA A 73 -5.32 -10.08 -1.99
N ASN A 74 -4.60 -9.09 -2.51
CA ASN A 74 -4.61 -7.72 -2.00
C ASN A 74 -5.97 -7.05 -2.21
N LEU A 75 -6.64 -7.24 -3.36
CA LEU A 75 -8.00 -6.73 -3.57
C LEU A 75 -8.97 -7.25 -2.50
N ILE A 76 -8.99 -8.57 -2.29
CA ILE A 76 -9.87 -9.20 -1.30
C ILE A 76 -9.55 -8.68 0.11
N ALA A 77 -8.28 -8.62 0.50
CA ALA A 77 -7.87 -8.08 1.79
C ALA A 77 -8.26 -6.61 1.96
N GLY A 78 -8.11 -5.81 0.90
CA GLY A 78 -8.44 -4.40 0.89
C GLY A 78 -9.92 -4.12 1.10
N VAL A 79 -10.80 -4.80 0.36
CA VAL A 79 -12.25 -4.60 0.51
C VAL A 79 -12.80 -5.20 1.80
N THR A 80 -12.07 -6.14 2.44
CA THR A 80 -12.47 -6.78 3.72
C THR A 80 -12.00 -5.95 4.92
N LYS A 81 -10.68 -5.86 5.07
CA LYS A 81 -10.02 -5.25 6.25
C LYS A 81 -9.52 -3.84 5.97
N GLY A 82 -9.18 -3.54 4.72
CA GLY A 82 -8.41 -2.36 4.35
C GLY A 82 -6.94 -2.51 4.68
N PHE A 83 -6.19 -1.47 4.34
CA PHE A 83 -4.76 -1.37 4.65
C PHE A 83 -4.50 -0.13 5.47
N GLU A 84 -3.53 -0.23 6.36
CA GLU A 84 -3.07 0.86 7.21
C GLU A 84 -1.55 0.92 7.15
N GLN A 85 -1.02 2.12 7.01
CA GLN A 85 0.41 2.40 7.10
C GLN A 85 0.64 3.55 8.07
N ARG A 86 1.59 3.37 8.99
CA ARG A 86 1.93 4.38 10.00
C ARG A 86 3.31 4.95 9.73
N LEU A 87 3.38 6.28 9.80
CA LEU A 87 4.62 7.04 9.73
C LEU A 87 4.84 7.79 11.05
N GLU A 88 6.09 7.86 11.45
CA GLU A 88 6.56 8.62 12.61
C GLU A 88 7.46 9.75 12.15
N ILE A 89 7.28 10.92 12.75
CA ILE A 89 8.08 12.11 12.48
C ILE A 89 9.01 12.35 13.66
N ASN A 90 10.30 12.35 13.42
CA ASN A 90 11.31 12.63 14.41
C ASN A 90 12.00 13.97 14.09
N GLY A 91 12.02 14.88 15.04
CA GLY A 91 12.70 16.17 14.90
C GLY A 91 12.07 17.23 15.80
N VAL A 92 12.91 18.09 16.38
CA VAL A 92 12.43 19.21 17.21
C VAL A 92 11.69 20.20 16.31
N GLY A 93 10.44 20.53 16.67
CA GLY A 93 9.59 21.42 15.90
C GLY A 93 8.92 20.81 14.66
N TYR A 94 9.20 19.53 14.34
CA TYR A 94 8.51 18.84 13.23
C TYR A 94 7.10 18.46 13.65
N ARG A 95 6.13 18.68 12.77
CA ARG A 95 4.73 18.39 13.03
C ARG A 95 3.97 18.11 11.74
N ALA A 96 2.91 17.35 11.85
CA ALA A 96 1.93 17.10 10.81
C ALA A 96 0.52 17.44 11.30
N ALA A 97 -0.31 17.99 10.45
CA ALA A 97 -1.72 18.25 10.72
C ALA A 97 -2.54 18.07 9.45
N VAL A 98 -3.69 17.43 9.56
CA VAL A 98 -4.65 17.33 8.46
C VAL A 98 -5.53 18.58 8.46
N GLN A 99 -5.59 19.26 7.34
CA GLN A 99 -6.42 20.44 7.10
C GLN A 99 -7.33 20.22 5.89
N GLY A 100 -8.56 19.82 6.16
CA GLY A 100 -9.53 19.49 5.10
C GLY A 100 -9.04 18.34 4.22
N LYS A 101 -8.77 18.61 2.94
CA LYS A 101 -8.26 17.62 1.97
C LYS A 101 -6.75 17.60 1.83
N ASN A 102 -6.03 18.35 2.66
CA ASN A 102 -4.58 18.48 2.60
C ASN A 102 -3.92 18.02 3.91
N LEU A 103 -2.76 17.41 3.79
CA LEU A 103 -1.86 17.16 4.90
C LEU A 103 -0.78 18.26 4.90
N GLN A 104 -0.72 19.04 5.96
CA GLN A 104 0.31 20.04 6.17
C GLN A 104 1.45 19.47 7.01
N LEU A 105 2.68 19.62 6.55
CA LEU A 105 3.88 19.07 7.16
C LEU A 105 4.89 20.19 7.41
N ALA A 106 5.18 20.46 8.68
CA ALA A 106 6.29 21.31 9.10
C ALA A 106 7.51 20.43 9.36
N LEU A 107 8.45 20.37 8.42
CA LEU A 107 9.60 19.46 8.46
C LEU A 107 10.95 20.23 8.54
N GLY A 108 10.93 21.47 9.06
CA GLY A 108 12.13 22.29 9.21
C GLY A 108 12.63 22.92 7.90
N TYR A 109 11.75 23.12 6.96
CA TYR A 109 11.92 23.98 5.79
C TYR A 109 11.45 25.40 6.08
N SER A 110 11.79 26.36 5.23
CA SER A 110 11.33 27.74 5.33
C SER A 110 9.83 27.91 5.11
N HIS A 111 9.17 26.90 4.50
CA HIS A 111 7.74 26.85 4.25
C HIS A 111 7.19 25.48 4.64
N ASP A 112 5.92 25.42 4.97
CA ASP A 112 5.24 24.16 5.22
C ASP A 112 4.97 23.44 3.90
N VAL A 113 5.17 22.12 3.90
CA VAL A 113 4.85 21.27 2.77
C VAL A 113 3.37 20.93 2.83
N ILE A 114 2.64 21.18 1.74
CA ILE A 114 1.21 20.87 1.61
C ILE A 114 1.08 19.70 0.66
N TYR A 115 0.56 18.58 1.16
CA TYR A 115 0.33 17.37 0.38
C TYR A 115 -1.18 17.15 0.19
N PRO A 116 -1.71 17.18 -1.05
CA PRO A 116 -3.11 16.89 -1.33
C PRO A 116 -3.39 15.40 -1.12
N ILE A 117 -4.43 15.09 -0.33
CA ILE A 117 -4.82 13.70 -0.05
C ILE A 117 -5.56 13.14 -1.25
N PRO A 118 -5.07 12.06 -1.89
CA PRO A 118 -5.73 11.49 -3.07
C PRO A 118 -7.03 10.77 -2.69
N GLU A 119 -7.93 10.64 -3.67
CA GLU A 119 -9.22 9.97 -3.49
C GLU A 119 -9.05 8.48 -3.11
N GLY A 120 -9.88 8.05 -2.16
CA GLY A 120 -9.85 6.68 -1.63
C GLY A 120 -8.82 6.44 -0.53
N ILE A 121 -8.12 7.48 -0.09
CA ILE A 121 -7.19 7.47 1.04
C ILE A 121 -7.72 8.36 2.15
N THR A 122 -7.61 7.89 3.39
CA THR A 122 -7.89 8.67 4.58
C THR A 122 -6.59 8.82 5.38
N ILE A 123 -6.23 10.04 5.71
CA ILE A 123 -5.06 10.34 6.55
C ILE A 123 -5.57 10.93 7.86
N VAL A 124 -5.05 10.41 8.97
CA VAL A 124 -5.34 10.91 10.32
C VAL A 124 -4.02 11.18 11.02
N THR A 125 -3.96 12.26 11.78
CA THR A 125 -2.82 12.63 12.61
C THR A 125 -3.24 12.55 14.09
N PRO A 126 -3.19 11.36 14.73
CA PRO A 126 -3.57 11.20 16.13
C PRO A 126 -2.70 12.04 17.07
N ARG A 127 -1.44 12.20 16.67
CA ARG A 127 -0.44 13.08 17.31
C ARG A 127 0.25 13.92 16.25
N PRO A 128 0.79 15.09 16.61
CA PRO A 128 1.52 15.92 15.63
C PRO A 128 2.74 15.25 15.00
N VAL A 129 3.23 14.16 15.60
CA VAL A 129 4.41 13.40 15.16
C VAL A 129 4.05 12.02 14.60
N GLU A 130 2.77 11.72 14.44
CA GLU A 130 2.29 10.42 13.95
C GLU A 130 1.26 10.63 12.84
N ILE A 131 1.49 9.97 11.71
CA ILE A 131 0.57 9.98 10.56
C ILE A 131 0.10 8.56 10.33
N VAL A 132 -1.22 8.37 10.30
CA VAL A 132 -1.87 7.09 9.98
C VAL A 132 -2.57 7.24 8.64
N ILE A 133 -2.19 6.41 7.69
CA ILE A 133 -2.71 6.40 6.32
C ILE A 133 -3.52 5.12 6.14
N THR A 134 -4.80 5.26 5.81
CA THR A 134 -5.70 4.13 5.62
C THR A 134 -6.37 4.18 4.25
N GLY A 135 -6.64 3.00 3.68
CA GLY A 135 -7.32 2.89 2.39
C GLY A 135 -7.63 1.44 2.03
N ILE A 136 -8.42 1.27 0.99
CA ILE A 136 -8.78 -0.05 0.46
C ILE A 136 -7.73 -0.60 -0.50
N ASP A 137 -6.99 0.28 -1.19
CA ASP A 137 -5.97 -0.08 -2.17
C ASP A 137 -4.58 -0.05 -1.54
N ARG A 138 -3.95 -1.23 -1.45
CA ARG A 138 -2.60 -1.39 -0.90
C ARG A 138 -1.55 -0.56 -1.63
N GLN A 139 -1.67 -0.49 -2.96
CA GLN A 139 -0.71 0.25 -3.78
C GLN A 139 -0.80 1.75 -3.50
N LYS A 140 -2.02 2.32 -3.48
CA LYS A 140 -2.23 3.74 -3.17
C LYS A 140 -1.78 4.09 -1.76
N VAL A 141 -2.13 3.27 -0.75
CA VAL A 141 -1.69 3.49 0.63
C VAL A 141 -0.16 3.49 0.73
N GLY A 142 0.50 2.53 0.07
CA GLY A 142 1.97 2.44 0.05
C GLY A 142 2.62 3.60 -0.69
N GLN A 143 2.04 4.03 -1.82
CA GLN A 143 2.53 5.15 -2.61
C GLN A 143 2.47 6.47 -1.82
N VAL A 144 1.31 6.77 -1.23
CA VAL A 144 1.12 7.98 -0.39
C VAL A 144 2.10 7.98 0.79
N ALA A 145 2.30 6.84 1.43
CA ALA A 145 3.26 6.74 2.54
C ALA A 145 4.70 6.97 2.08
N ALA A 146 5.07 6.48 0.89
CA ALA A 146 6.39 6.69 0.32
C ALA A 146 6.62 8.16 -0.05
N GLU A 147 5.65 8.82 -0.69
CA GLU A 147 5.71 10.23 -1.06
C GLU A 147 5.85 11.13 0.17
N ILE A 148 5.06 10.88 1.23
CA ILE A 148 5.17 11.65 2.48
C ILE A 148 6.55 11.46 3.13
N ARG A 149 7.08 10.21 3.11
CA ARG A 149 8.42 9.94 3.64
C ARG A 149 9.52 10.61 2.82
N GLU A 150 9.35 10.73 1.50
CA GLU A 150 10.33 11.31 0.60
C GLU A 150 10.55 12.81 0.84
N PHE A 151 9.55 13.56 1.34
CA PHE A 151 9.73 14.96 1.68
C PHE A 151 10.87 15.21 2.66
N ARG A 152 11.08 14.34 3.63
CA ARG A 152 12.22 14.41 4.55
C ARG A 152 12.57 13.02 5.06
N PRO A 153 13.38 12.25 4.34
CA PRO A 153 13.78 10.92 4.78
C PRO A 153 14.62 10.97 6.06
N PRO A 154 14.64 9.92 6.87
CA PRO A 154 15.37 9.90 8.12
C PRO A 154 16.88 9.99 7.88
N GLU A 155 17.55 10.90 8.57
CA GLU A 155 19.00 11.05 8.51
C GLU A 155 19.74 9.94 9.30
N PRO A 156 20.97 9.56 8.91
CA PRO A 156 21.67 8.45 9.52
C PRO A 156 22.34 8.76 10.87
N TYR A 157 22.36 10.01 11.34
CA TYR A 157 23.06 10.39 12.58
C TYR A 157 22.11 10.44 13.79
N LYS A 158 21.15 11.35 13.78
CA LYS A 158 20.16 11.52 14.85
C LYS A 158 18.80 10.91 14.53
N GLY A 159 18.60 10.48 13.28
CA GLY A 159 17.35 9.88 12.83
C GLY A 159 16.21 10.89 12.66
N LYS A 160 16.54 12.17 12.42
CA LYS A 160 15.54 13.20 12.12
C LYS A 160 14.94 12.97 10.74
N GLY A 161 13.63 13.12 10.62
CA GLY A 161 12.88 12.93 9.39
C GLY A 161 11.63 12.13 9.59
N VAL A 162 10.98 11.77 8.50
CA VAL A 162 9.78 10.92 8.43
C VAL A 162 10.22 9.50 8.15
N LYS A 163 9.81 8.55 8.98
CA LYS A 163 10.10 7.13 8.83
C LYS A 163 8.83 6.29 8.95
N TYR A 164 8.85 5.06 8.45
CA TYR A 164 7.82 4.08 8.79
C TYR A 164 7.93 3.67 10.25
N ALA A 165 6.81 3.39 10.91
CA ALA A 165 6.81 2.96 12.32
C ALA A 165 7.66 1.69 12.55
N SER A 166 7.69 0.79 11.56
CA SER A 166 8.50 -0.44 11.60
C SER A 166 9.93 -0.27 11.05
N GLU A 167 10.31 0.93 10.58
CA GLU A 167 11.60 1.17 9.95
C GLU A 167 12.72 1.29 10.98
N ARG A 168 13.74 0.44 10.84
CA ARG A 168 14.98 0.54 11.61
C ARG A 168 16.00 1.40 10.86
N ILE A 169 16.34 2.56 11.41
CA ILE A 169 17.35 3.44 10.84
C ILE A 169 18.73 2.93 11.22
N PHE A 170 19.58 2.75 10.23
CA PHE A 170 20.99 2.44 10.45
C PHE A 170 21.71 3.75 10.84
N ARG A 171 22.07 3.89 12.12
CA ARG A 171 22.75 5.08 12.62
C ARG A 171 24.27 4.96 12.44
N LYS A 172 24.88 6.00 11.92
CA LYS A 172 26.32 6.18 11.83
C LYS A 172 26.83 6.96 13.02
N GLU A 173 28.03 6.62 13.49
CA GLU A 173 28.71 7.45 14.50
C GLU A 173 29.17 8.76 13.86
N GLY A 174 28.98 9.87 14.58
CA GLY A 174 29.52 11.16 14.19
C GLY A 174 31.05 11.17 14.32
N LYS A 175 31.70 12.14 13.69
CA LYS A 175 33.14 12.34 13.83
C LYS A 175 33.47 12.59 15.30
N LYS A 176 34.28 11.72 15.92
CA LYS A 176 34.86 11.98 17.23
C LYS A 176 35.81 13.18 17.08
N LYS A 177 35.65 14.18 17.93
CA LYS A 177 36.64 15.26 18.08
C LYS A 177 37.89 14.71 18.71
#